data_43f186487a1519c1f4241f8ae0cb9b09
#
_entry.id   43f186487a1519c1f4241f8ae0cb9b09
#
_cell.length_a   1.000
_cell.length_b   1.000
_cell.length_c   1.000
_cell.angle_alpha   90.00
_cell.angle_beta   90.00
_cell.angle_gamma   90.00
#
_symmetry.space_group_name_H-M   'P 1'
#
loop_
_entity.id
_entity.type
_entity.pdbx_description
1 polymer ?
#
loop_
_entity_poly.entity_id
_entity_poly.type
_entity_poly.pdbx_seq_one_letter_code
_entity_poly.pdbx_strand_id
1 'polypeptide(L)'
;MKKDKNFKNSSLKEKFGMAKNYAESLVSRGLNNKKADKRTKQLRVLSCLGDNGELIPCEYLRDSKSDPTKKFCGGCGCGDRKATWLSGTSEDYGKLDYPKVVCPLNMPGFNNYEQSEPDESEEPVTRRYYIEQMSEERINNIEVNSPDPPELPKKDTKE
;
A
#
# COMPACT_ATOMS: atom_id res chain seq x y z
N MET A 1 10.75 1.54 -12.89
CA MET A 1 10.78 1.85 -11.43
C MET A 1 10.60 3.34 -11.24
N LYS A 2 9.55 3.76 -10.58
CA LYS A 2 9.43 5.17 -10.16
C LYS A 2 10.46 5.46 -9.07
N LYS A 3 11.13 6.62 -9.16
CA LYS A 3 12.11 7.04 -8.15
C LYS A 3 11.41 7.25 -6.80
N ASP A 4 12.03 6.77 -5.74
CA ASP A 4 11.54 7.01 -4.39
C ASP A 4 11.38 8.52 -4.14
N LYS A 5 10.27 8.92 -3.55
CA LYS A 5 10.11 10.28 -3.04
C LYS A 5 11.07 10.44 -1.86
N ASN A 6 12.24 10.96 -2.15
CA ASN A 6 13.24 11.20 -1.13
C ASN A 6 13.01 12.60 -0.54
N PHE A 7 12.94 12.66 0.78
CA PHE A 7 12.82 13.93 1.51
C PHE A 7 13.85 14.98 1.08
N LYS A 8 15.07 14.55 0.70
CA LYS A 8 16.14 15.45 0.25
C LYS A 8 15.81 16.18 -1.06
N ASN A 9 15.12 15.53 -1.99
CA ASN A 9 14.87 16.02 -3.35
C ASN A 9 13.46 16.60 -3.53
N SER A 10 12.65 16.64 -2.48
CA SER A 10 11.30 17.17 -2.51
C SER A 10 11.28 18.69 -2.27
N SER A 11 10.28 19.36 -2.83
CA SER A 11 10.04 20.79 -2.55
C SER A 11 9.75 21.03 -1.06
N LEU A 12 9.90 22.27 -0.62
CA LEU A 12 9.65 22.63 0.79
C LEU A 12 8.24 22.31 1.24
N LYS A 13 7.25 22.52 0.35
CA LYS A 13 5.82 22.21 0.59
C LYS A 13 5.60 20.70 0.73
N GLU A 14 6.22 19.90 -0.14
CA GLU A 14 6.13 18.44 -0.06
C GLU A 14 6.81 17.89 1.19
N LYS A 15 7.98 18.44 1.56
CA LYS A 15 8.68 18.08 2.80
C LYS A 15 7.81 18.34 4.03
N PHE A 16 7.14 19.49 4.06
CA PHE A 16 6.24 19.83 5.17
C PHE A 16 5.03 18.88 5.21
N GLY A 17 4.43 18.57 4.06
CA GLY A 17 3.34 17.61 3.96
C GLY A 17 3.74 16.20 4.44
N MET A 18 4.91 15.72 4.01
CA MET A 18 5.44 14.42 4.44
C MET A 18 5.72 14.38 5.95
N ALA A 19 6.34 15.43 6.49
CA ALA A 19 6.62 15.53 7.92
C ALA A 19 5.33 15.57 8.75
N LYS A 20 4.32 16.34 8.30
CA LYS A 20 3.00 16.40 8.94
C LYS A 20 2.32 15.03 8.95
N ASN A 21 2.20 14.37 7.81
CA ASN A 21 1.56 13.06 7.70
C ASN A 21 2.27 12.01 8.57
N TYR A 22 3.60 12.05 8.62
CA TYR A 22 4.39 11.18 9.49
C TYR A 22 4.11 11.44 10.96
N ALA A 23 4.15 12.71 11.38
CA ALA A 23 3.87 13.10 12.75
C ALA A 23 2.44 12.71 13.16
N GLU A 24 1.44 12.98 12.34
CA GLU A 24 0.04 12.60 12.60
C GLU A 24 -0.14 11.09 12.74
N SER A 25 0.54 10.30 11.92
CA SER A 25 0.48 8.84 12.02
C SER A 25 1.09 8.32 13.32
N LEU A 26 2.23 8.88 13.74
CA LEU A 26 2.88 8.51 15.00
C LEU A 26 2.07 8.96 16.23
N VAL A 27 1.52 10.18 16.20
CA VAL A 27 0.66 10.68 17.27
C VAL A 27 -0.60 9.82 17.39
N SER A 28 -1.21 9.44 16.28
CA SER A 28 -2.38 8.55 16.29
C SER A 28 -2.09 7.19 16.91
N ARG A 29 -0.86 6.69 16.76
CA ARG A 29 -0.38 5.48 17.43
C ARG A 29 -0.32 5.64 18.95
N GLY A 30 0.18 6.80 19.42
CA GLY A 30 0.49 7.02 20.83
C GLY A 30 -0.70 7.42 21.70
N LEU A 31 -1.60 8.25 21.15
CA LEU A 31 -2.64 8.89 21.97
C LEU A 31 -3.86 7.99 22.25
N ASN A 32 -4.13 6.97 21.45
CA ASN A 32 -5.39 6.24 21.57
C ASN A 32 -5.26 4.73 21.80
N ASN A 33 -4.08 4.17 21.79
CA ASN A 33 -3.86 2.70 21.81
C ASN A 33 -4.78 1.92 20.85
N LYS A 34 -5.37 2.62 19.89
CA LYS A 34 -6.31 2.07 18.90
C LYS A 34 -5.54 1.62 17.68
N LYS A 35 -5.94 0.48 17.18
CA LYS A 35 -5.51 -0.01 15.86
C LYS A 35 -6.56 0.39 14.84
N ALA A 36 -6.16 0.47 13.58
CA ALA A 36 -7.13 0.46 12.49
C ALA A 36 -7.99 -0.83 12.60
N ASP A 37 -9.24 -0.74 12.21
CA ASP A 37 -10.11 -1.91 12.19
C ASP A 37 -9.57 -2.97 11.22
N LYS A 38 -10.01 -4.21 11.40
CA LYS A 38 -9.52 -5.36 10.65
C LYS A 38 -9.71 -5.19 9.14
N ARG A 39 -10.85 -4.64 8.73
CA ARG A 39 -11.19 -4.44 7.32
C ARG A 39 -10.32 -3.37 6.68
N THR A 40 -10.15 -2.24 7.34
CA THR A 40 -9.21 -1.18 6.91
C THR A 40 -7.80 -1.72 6.78
N LYS A 41 -7.32 -2.52 7.72
CA LYS A 41 -6.00 -3.16 7.64
C LYS A 41 -5.90 -4.10 6.43
N GLN A 42 -6.93 -4.91 6.16
CA GLN A 42 -6.94 -5.79 4.99
C GLN A 42 -6.86 -5.00 3.68
N LEU A 43 -7.62 -3.92 3.53
CA LEU A 43 -7.54 -3.03 2.36
C LEU A 43 -6.13 -2.46 2.20
N ARG A 44 -5.49 -2.01 3.28
CA ARG A 44 -4.12 -1.48 3.26
C ARG A 44 -3.09 -2.54 2.87
N VAL A 45 -3.26 -3.77 3.37
CA VAL A 45 -2.39 -4.90 3.01
C VAL A 45 -2.48 -5.17 1.51
N LEU A 46 -3.68 -5.29 0.96
CA LEU A 46 -3.86 -5.48 -0.48
C LEU A 46 -3.29 -4.30 -1.29
N SER A 47 -3.49 -3.06 -0.83
CA SER A 47 -2.97 -1.86 -1.49
C SER A 47 -1.43 -1.80 -1.53
N CYS A 48 -0.75 -2.26 -0.50
CA CYS A 48 0.71 -2.16 -0.37
C CYS A 48 1.43 -3.43 -0.80
N LEU A 49 0.94 -4.58 -0.38
CA LEU A 49 1.64 -5.87 -0.50
C LEU A 49 1.07 -6.75 -1.61
N GLY A 50 -0.12 -6.42 -2.12
CA GLY A 50 -0.84 -7.32 -3.02
C GLY A 50 -1.36 -8.57 -2.30
N ASP A 51 -1.64 -9.62 -3.06
CA ASP A 51 -2.23 -10.86 -2.54
C ASP A 51 -1.46 -12.13 -2.92
N ASN A 52 -0.20 -11.98 -3.35
CA ASN A 52 0.63 -13.06 -3.88
C ASN A 52 0.06 -13.79 -5.11
N GLY A 53 -0.86 -13.17 -5.81
CA GLY A 53 -1.51 -13.69 -7.01
C GLY A 53 -1.61 -12.64 -8.11
N GLU A 54 -2.83 -12.23 -8.42
CA GLU A 54 -3.09 -11.26 -9.51
C GLU A 54 -2.83 -9.81 -9.10
N LEU A 55 -2.98 -9.48 -7.81
CA LEU A 55 -2.68 -8.13 -7.32
C LEU A 55 -1.18 -7.99 -7.08
N ILE A 56 -0.53 -7.23 -7.95
CA ILE A 56 0.88 -6.91 -7.78
C ILE A 56 1.10 -5.96 -6.60
N PRO A 57 2.23 -6.07 -5.89
CA PRO A 57 2.59 -5.12 -4.85
C PRO A 57 2.70 -3.69 -5.37
N CYS A 58 2.46 -2.72 -4.47
CA CYS A 58 2.60 -1.31 -4.80
C CYS A 58 4.00 -0.99 -5.35
N GLU A 59 4.07 -0.17 -6.40
CA GLU A 59 5.33 0.28 -7.02
C GLU A 59 6.32 0.98 -6.07
N TYR A 60 5.84 1.49 -4.94
CA TYR A 60 6.65 2.10 -3.88
C TYR A 60 7.02 1.15 -2.73
N LEU A 61 6.64 -0.12 -2.82
CA LEU A 61 7.04 -1.10 -1.82
C LEU A 61 8.55 -1.36 -1.91
N ARG A 62 9.24 -1.32 -0.78
CA ARG A 62 10.68 -1.53 -0.68
C ARG A 62 11.01 -2.46 0.48
N ASP A 63 12.05 -3.25 0.30
CA ASP A 63 12.63 -4.04 1.39
C ASP A 63 13.46 -3.13 2.30
N SER A 64 13.38 -3.35 3.61
CA SER A 64 14.20 -2.64 4.57
C SER A 64 15.65 -3.07 4.44
N LYS A 65 16.56 -2.10 4.51
CA LYS A 65 18.01 -2.36 4.52
C LYS A 65 18.50 -2.86 5.87
N SER A 66 17.81 -2.49 6.94
CA SER A 66 18.16 -2.87 8.30
C SER A 66 17.61 -4.25 8.69
N ASP A 67 16.49 -4.66 8.11
CA ASP A 67 15.86 -5.96 8.32
C ASP A 67 15.20 -6.44 7.02
N PRO A 68 15.84 -7.35 6.27
CA PRO A 68 15.31 -7.84 4.99
C PRO A 68 13.95 -8.53 5.08
N THR A 69 13.51 -8.92 6.27
CA THR A 69 12.16 -9.49 6.49
C THR A 69 11.07 -8.42 6.55
N LYS A 70 11.45 -7.16 6.63
CA LYS A 70 10.54 -6.03 6.75
C LYS A 70 10.48 -5.21 5.47
N LYS A 71 9.33 -4.62 5.23
CA LYS A 71 9.05 -3.78 4.07
C LYS A 71 8.57 -2.40 4.51
N PHE A 72 8.85 -1.38 3.70
CA PHE A 72 8.40 -0.02 3.93
C PHE A 72 7.92 0.64 2.63
N CYS A 73 7.26 1.79 2.75
CA CYS A 73 6.78 2.56 1.60
C CYS A 73 7.79 3.66 1.22
N GLY A 74 8.39 3.56 0.04
CA GLY A 74 9.28 4.59 -0.52
C GLY A 74 8.54 5.84 -1.02
N GLY A 75 7.21 5.76 -1.22
CA GLY A 75 6.41 6.88 -1.75
C GLY A 75 5.96 7.90 -0.71
N CYS A 76 5.87 7.51 0.57
CA CYS A 76 5.39 8.41 1.63
C CYS A 76 6.46 9.37 2.16
N GLY A 77 7.73 9.18 1.79
CA GLY A 77 8.85 9.97 2.31
C GLY A 77 9.23 9.70 3.77
N CYS A 78 8.59 8.73 4.43
CA CYS A 78 8.84 8.41 5.84
C CYS A 78 10.18 7.71 6.09
N GLY A 79 10.79 7.16 5.03
CA GLY A 79 12.07 6.45 5.09
C GLY A 79 11.97 5.05 5.71
N ASP A 80 13.11 4.35 5.71
CA ASP A 80 13.26 3.01 6.29
C ASP A 80 13.57 3.13 7.78
N ARG A 81 12.56 2.95 8.61
CA ARG A 81 12.64 3.01 10.07
C ARG A 81 11.70 1.98 10.69
N LYS A 82 12.04 1.47 11.85
CA LYS A 82 11.19 0.51 12.59
C LYS A 82 9.73 0.97 12.73
N ALA A 83 9.50 2.27 12.97
CA ALA A 83 8.15 2.86 13.09
C ALA A 83 7.40 2.98 11.74
N THR A 84 8.08 2.82 10.61
CA THR A 84 7.49 2.94 9.27
C THR A 84 7.40 1.62 8.52
N TRP A 85 7.84 0.53 9.15
CA TRP A 85 7.72 -0.78 8.54
C TRP A 85 6.25 -1.21 8.45
N LEU A 86 5.91 -1.79 7.32
CA LEU A 86 4.61 -2.40 7.09
C LEU A 86 4.62 -3.80 7.68
N SER A 87 3.57 -4.18 8.40
CA SER A 87 3.45 -5.57 8.83
C SER A 87 2.88 -6.41 7.69
N GLY A 88 3.53 -7.53 7.40
CA GLY A 88 3.06 -8.51 6.41
C GLY A 88 2.05 -9.51 6.98
N THR A 89 1.93 -9.59 8.31
CA THR A 89 1.05 -10.53 9.00
C THR A 89 -0.04 -9.82 9.80
N SER A 90 -1.13 -10.52 10.07
CA SER A 90 -2.23 -9.99 10.88
C SER A 90 -1.86 -9.76 12.35
N GLU A 91 -0.78 -10.39 12.81
CA GLU A 91 -0.38 -10.39 14.23
C GLU A 91 0.62 -9.28 14.57
N ASP A 92 1.45 -8.89 13.61
CA ASP A 92 2.46 -7.86 13.83
C ASP A 92 1.86 -6.45 13.80
N TYR A 93 2.16 -5.67 14.83
CA TYR A 93 1.79 -4.26 14.87
C TYR A 93 2.78 -3.43 14.05
N GLY A 94 2.31 -2.88 12.96
CA GLY A 94 3.11 -2.07 12.04
C GLY A 94 2.38 -0.81 11.59
N LYS A 95 2.95 -0.10 10.62
CA LYS A 95 2.38 1.14 10.10
C LYS A 95 0.96 0.98 9.55
N LEU A 96 0.62 -0.20 9.02
CA LEU A 96 -0.73 -0.46 8.50
C LEU A 96 -1.80 -0.54 9.60
N ASP A 97 -1.39 -0.70 10.85
CA ASP A 97 -2.28 -0.71 12.03
C ASP A 97 -2.53 0.69 12.60
N TYR A 98 -1.80 1.72 12.16
CA TYR A 98 -1.98 3.05 12.73
C TYR A 98 -3.34 3.64 12.36
N PRO A 99 -4.06 4.29 13.30
CA PRO A 99 -5.38 4.86 13.02
C PRO A 99 -5.38 5.87 11.87
N LYS A 100 -4.32 6.70 11.77
CA LYS A 100 -4.19 7.71 10.72
C LYS A 100 -2.98 7.43 9.85
N VAL A 101 -3.21 7.01 8.63
CA VAL A 101 -2.16 6.83 7.62
C VAL A 101 -2.65 7.37 6.28
N VAL A 102 -1.81 8.16 5.63
CA VAL A 102 -2.08 8.74 4.32
C VAL A 102 -1.24 8.03 3.27
N CYS A 103 -1.86 7.65 2.16
CA CYS A 103 -1.19 7.07 1.00
C CYS A 103 -0.98 8.14 -0.09
N PRO A 104 0.25 8.36 -0.59
CA PRO A 104 0.49 9.33 -1.66
C PRO A 104 -0.17 8.96 -3.00
N LEU A 105 -0.61 7.73 -3.14
CA LEU A 105 -1.32 7.23 -4.31
C LEU A 105 -2.84 7.12 -4.11
N ASN A 106 -3.35 7.58 -2.97
CA ASN A 106 -4.77 7.53 -2.63
C ASN A 106 -5.37 6.12 -2.82
N MET A 107 -4.73 5.12 -2.21
CA MET A 107 -5.16 3.72 -2.31
C MET A 107 -6.23 3.37 -1.28
N PRO A 108 -7.06 2.34 -1.53
CA PRO A 108 -8.07 1.87 -0.58
C PRO A 108 -7.53 1.57 0.82
N GLY A 109 -8.30 1.91 1.84
CA GLY A 109 -7.97 1.69 3.26
C GLY A 109 -7.18 2.83 3.91
N PHE A 110 -6.77 3.85 3.18
CA PHE A 110 -6.04 5.00 3.71
C PHE A 110 -6.96 6.20 3.95
N ASN A 111 -6.56 7.08 4.87
CA ASN A 111 -7.42 8.19 5.31
C ASN A 111 -7.71 9.26 4.24
N ASN A 112 -6.92 9.31 3.19
CA ASN A 112 -7.13 10.20 2.05
C ASN A 112 -7.93 9.54 0.90
N TYR A 113 -8.36 8.31 1.08
CA TYR A 113 -9.18 7.59 0.11
C TYR A 113 -10.66 7.90 0.34
N GLU A 114 -11.35 8.37 -0.70
CA GLU A 114 -12.79 8.55 -0.69
C GLU A 114 -13.45 7.27 -1.20
N GLN A 115 -14.16 6.60 -0.31
CA GLN A 115 -14.94 5.41 -0.66
C GLN A 115 -16.28 5.84 -1.22
N SER A 116 -16.69 5.27 -2.34
CA SER A 116 -17.94 5.63 -3.02
C SER A 116 -19.19 5.29 -2.21
N GLU A 117 -19.11 4.25 -1.37
CA GLU A 117 -20.17 3.84 -0.46
C GLU A 117 -19.55 3.41 0.88
N PRO A 118 -20.20 3.76 2.01
CA PRO A 118 -19.76 3.29 3.31
C PRO A 118 -19.97 1.77 3.39
N ASP A 119 -18.92 1.05 3.74
CA ASP A 119 -18.96 -0.39 3.90
C ASP A 119 -19.01 -0.75 5.39
N GLU A 120 -20.17 -1.13 5.86
CA GLU A 120 -20.42 -1.56 7.24
C GLU A 120 -20.34 -3.10 7.41
N SER A 121 -19.96 -3.82 6.34
CA SER A 121 -19.86 -5.26 6.38
C SER A 121 -18.71 -5.73 7.26
N GLU A 122 -18.97 -6.75 8.10
CA GLU A 122 -17.95 -7.44 8.88
C GLU A 122 -17.22 -8.54 8.08
N GLU A 123 -17.62 -8.78 6.83
CA GLU A 123 -17.03 -9.79 5.99
C GLU A 123 -15.58 -9.49 5.63
N PRO A 124 -14.73 -10.51 5.45
CA PRO A 124 -13.37 -10.31 4.99
C PRO A 124 -13.32 -9.60 3.63
N VAL A 125 -12.36 -8.71 3.47
CA VAL A 125 -12.13 -8.03 2.19
C VAL A 125 -11.66 -9.04 1.16
N THR A 126 -12.47 -9.23 0.11
CA THR A 126 -12.10 -10.07 -1.03
C THR A 126 -11.32 -9.23 -2.06
N ARG A 127 -10.53 -9.90 -2.91
CA ARG A 127 -9.87 -9.26 -4.06
C ARG A 127 -10.87 -8.52 -4.94
N ARG A 128 -12.00 -9.13 -5.23
CA ARG A 128 -13.06 -8.53 -6.05
C ARG A 128 -13.55 -7.22 -5.44
N TYR A 129 -13.89 -7.22 -4.15
CA TYR A 129 -14.31 -6.02 -3.44
C TYR A 129 -13.24 -4.92 -3.51
N TYR A 130 -11.97 -5.29 -3.30
CA TYR A 130 -10.85 -4.35 -3.38
C TYR A 130 -10.73 -3.71 -4.77
N ILE A 131 -10.85 -4.49 -5.84
CA ILE A 131 -10.78 -3.99 -7.22
C ILE A 131 -11.96 -3.05 -7.50
N GLU A 132 -13.16 -3.37 -7.03
CA GLU A 132 -14.35 -2.53 -7.17
C GLU A 132 -14.21 -1.18 -6.47
N GLN A 133 -13.38 -1.09 -5.42
CA GLN A 133 -13.06 0.17 -4.72
C GLN A 133 -12.00 1.01 -5.44
N MET A 134 -11.26 0.45 -6.38
CA MET A 134 -10.23 1.18 -7.11
C MET A 134 -10.84 2.04 -8.19
N SER A 135 -10.29 3.25 -8.42
CA SER A 135 -10.65 4.07 -9.56
C SER A 135 -10.22 3.41 -10.87
N GLU A 136 -10.97 3.64 -11.95
CA GLU A 136 -10.64 3.13 -13.29
C GLU A 136 -9.22 3.48 -13.73
N GLU A 137 -8.77 4.68 -13.39
CA GLU A 137 -7.40 5.13 -13.67
C GLU A 137 -6.34 4.23 -13.02
N ARG A 138 -6.61 3.72 -11.81
CA ARG A 138 -5.70 2.80 -11.11
C ARG A 138 -5.73 1.40 -11.70
N ILE A 139 -6.90 0.91 -12.08
CA ILE A 139 -7.06 -0.39 -12.73
C ILE A 139 -6.26 -0.41 -14.03
N ASN A 140 -6.38 0.62 -14.87
CA ASN A 140 -5.64 0.74 -16.12
C ASN A 140 -4.12 0.78 -15.91
N ASN A 141 -3.64 1.43 -14.85
CA ASN A 141 -2.22 1.45 -14.52
C ASN A 141 -1.68 0.07 -14.06
N ILE A 142 -2.52 -0.75 -13.43
CA ILE A 142 -2.16 -2.11 -13.03
C ILE A 142 -2.06 -3.01 -14.27
N GLU A 143 -3.01 -2.93 -15.19
CA GLU A 143 -3.03 -3.72 -16.41
C GLU A 143 -1.83 -3.42 -17.32
N VAL A 144 -1.43 -2.15 -17.44
CA VAL A 144 -0.27 -1.72 -18.25
C VAL A 144 1.06 -2.21 -17.66
N ASN A 145 1.15 -2.38 -16.34
CA ASN A 145 2.38 -2.83 -15.67
C ASN A 145 2.42 -4.35 -15.41
N SER A 146 1.39 -5.08 -15.77
CA SER A 146 1.43 -6.54 -15.75
C SER A 146 2.43 -7.03 -16.80
N PRO A 147 3.37 -7.92 -16.46
CA PRO A 147 4.22 -8.54 -17.47
C PRO A 147 3.33 -9.33 -18.45
N ASP A 148 3.63 -9.22 -19.74
CA ASP A 148 2.94 -10.00 -20.76
C ASP A 148 2.91 -11.47 -20.34
N PRO A 149 1.78 -12.17 -20.48
CA PRO A 149 1.72 -13.59 -20.18
C PRO A 149 2.78 -14.32 -21.01
N PRO A 150 3.51 -15.27 -20.43
CA PRO A 150 4.53 -16.01 -21.16
C PRO A 150 3.91 -16.61 -22.43
N GLU A 151 4.54 -16.33 -23.58
CA GLU A 151 4.10 -16.93 -24.85
C GLU A 151 4.03 -18.44 -24.68
N LEU A 152 2.83 -18.99 -24.88
CA LEU A 152 2.64 -20.44 -24.91
C LEU A 152 3.52 -21.01 -26.03
N PRO A 153 4.29 -22.06 -25.77
CA PRO A 153 5.11 -22.69 -26.80
C PRO A 153 4.23 -23.09 -27.99
N LYS A 154 4.56 -22.56 -29.16
CA LYS A 154 3.91 -22.91 -30.40
C LYS A 154 4.03 -24.42 -30.58
N LYS A 155 2.91 -25.13 -30.60
CA LYS A 155 2.91 -26.56 -30.96
C LYS A 155 3.40 -26.66 -32.39
N ASP A 156 4.59 -27.20 -32.57
CA ASP A 156 5.09 -27.62 -33.87
C ASP A 156 4.13 -28.70 -34.40
N THR A 157 3.27 -28.29 -35.29
CA THR A 157 2.47 -29.24 -36.11
C THR A 157 3.43 -29.79 -37.16
N LYS A 158 4.05 -30.93 -36.86
CA LYS A 158 4.67 -31.76 -37.89
C LYS A 158 3.56 -32.47 -38.64
N GLU A 159 3.43 -32.11 -39.91
CA GLU A 159 2.82 -32.98 -40.92
C GLU A 159 3.68 -34.24 -41.17
#